data_d9a51a06ba47d2b4aadb85a259fd924e
#
_entry.id   d9a51a06ba47d2b4aadb85a259fd924e
#
_cell.length_a   1.000
_cell.length_b   1.000
_cell.length_c   1.000
_cell.angle_alpha   90.00
_cell.angle_beta   90.00
_cell.angle_gamma   90.00
#
_symmetry.space_group_name_H-M   'P 1'
#
loop_
_entity.id
_entity.type
_entity.pdbx_description
1 polymer ?
#
loop_
_entity_poly.entity_id
_entity_poly.type
_entity_poly.pdbx_seq_one_letter_code
_entity_poly.pdbx_strand_id
1 'polypeptide(L)'
;MKNFIQRSFRRELLVSFLAVSVLPLIVCCVFLIQMFKVKVGRDFEKKDMELAGAVEHQLMTLFDAYHDAAEELCTDPLVAEALKKESFGKKNEVYRSLYGATAACREMAVFHLYNADGSCLYSTGNRTYGQTLPVYWGILREAHAH
;
A
#
# COMPACT_ATOMS: atom_id res chain seq x y z
N MET A 1 19.70 -74.61 21.00
CA MET A 1 20.38 -73.81 19.97
C MET A 1 19.50 -73.45 18.75
N LYS A 2 18.53 -74.27 18.32
CA LYS A 2 17.63 -73.98 17.16
C LYS A 2 16.79 -72.72 17.29
N ASN A 3 16.29 -72.37 18.45
CA ASN A 3 15.42 -71.21 18.62
C ASN A 3 16.15 -69.84 18.55
N PHE A 4 17.43 -69.77 18.76
CA PHE A 4 18.26 -68.56 18.69
C PHE A 4 18.53 -68.16 17.23
N ILE A 5 18.84 -69.14 16.40
CA ILE A 5 19.12 -68.96 14.97
C ILE A 5 17.83 -68.55 14.22
N GLN A 6 16.70 -69.11 14.58
CA GLN A 6 15.40 -68.78 13.98
C GLN A 6 14.91 -67.38 14.31
N ARG A 7 15.27 -66.88 15.51
CA ARG A 7 14.92 -65.50 15.94
C ARG A 7 15.80 -64.47 15.25
N SER A 8 17.08 -64.77 15.02
CA SER A 8 18.00 -63.91 14.30
C SER A 8 17.58 -63.77 12.81
N PHE A 9 17.26 -64.87 12.15
CA PHE A 9 16.84 -64.92 10.74
C PHE A 9 15.55 -64.15 10.49
N ARG A 10 14.55 -64.27 11.35
CA ARG A 10 13.29 -63.47 11.24
C ARG A 10 13.54 -61.99 11.40
N ARG A 11 14.43 -61.60 12.27
CA ARG A 11 14.81 -60.20 12.49
C ARG A 11 15.54 -59.60 11.30
N GLU A 12 16.48 -60.32 10.73
CA GLU A 12 17.20 -59.89 9.52
C GLU A 12 16.26 -59.77 8.32
N LEU A 13 15.33 -60.68 8.14
CA LEU A 13 14.38 -60.70 7.06
C LEU A 13 13.38 -59.52 7.22
N LEU A 14 12.93 -59.22 8.44
CA LEU A 14 12.09 -58.08 8.72
C LEU A 14 12.80 -56.75 8.48
N VAL A 15 14.06 -56.63 8.92
CA VAL A 15 14.86 -55.42 8.71
C VAL A 15 15.13 -55.18 7.24
N SER A 16 15.48 -56.23 6.51
CA SER A 16 15.70 -56.14 5.07
C SER A 16 14.42 -55.75 4.28
N PHE A 17 13.30 -56.33 4.62
CA PHE A 17 12.00 -56.00 4.01
C PHE A 17 11.60 -54.56 4.34
N LEU A 18 11.80 -54.12 5.60
CA LEU A 18 11.51 -52.75 6.03
C LEU A 18 12.44 -51.75 5.35
N ALA A 19 13.72 -52.07 5.18
CA ALA A 19 14.66 -51.22 4.47
C ALA A 19 14.30 -51.02 3.01
N VAL A 20 13.93 -52.11 2.31
CA VAL A 20 13.58 -52.08 0.86
C VAL A 20 12.26 -51.33 0.66
N SER A 21 11.33 -51.39 1.57
CA SER A 21 10.03 -50.72 1.44
C SER A 21 10.03 -49.24 1.90
N VAL A 22 10.75 -48.93 2.99
CA VAL A 22 10.73 -47.60 3.57
C VAL A 22 11.72 -46.65 2.90
N LEU A 23 12.88 -47.15 2.45
CA LEU A 23 13.92 -46.36 1.82
C LEU A 23 13.46 -45.60 0.57
N PRO A 24 12.80 -46.27 -0.41
CA PRO A 24 12.28 -45.58 -1.59
C PRO A 24 11.19 -44.57 -1.24
N LEU A 25 10.39 -44.84 -0.21
CA LEU A 25 9.33 -43.93 0.24
C LEU A 25 9.91 -42.64 0.85
N ILE A 26 10.98 -42.76 1.64
CA ILE A 26 11.70 -41.60 2.17
C ILE A 26 12.30 -40.77 1.02
N VAL A 27 12.94 -41.42 0.03
CA VAL A 27 13.52 -40.73 -1.12
C VAL A 27 12.44 -39.98 -1.90
N CYS A 28 11.28 -40.61 -2.16
CA CYS A 28 10.15 -39.96 -2.82
C CYS A 28 9.61 -38.76 -2.00
N CYS A 29 9.47 -38.90 -0.69
CA CYS A 29 9.03 -37.81 0.17
C CYS A 29 10.00 -36.61 0.14
N VAL A 30 11.30 -36.87 0.23
CA VAL A 30 12.31 -35.80 0.14
C VAL A 30 12.26 -35.10 -1.22
N PHE A 31 12.14 -35.87 -2.29
CA PHE A 31 12.03 -35.32 -3.64
C PHE A 31 10.77 -34.45 -3.82
N LEU A 32 9.61 -34.93 -3.36
CA LEU A 32 8.36 -34.18 -3.40
C LEU A 32 8.45 -32.88 -2.58
N ILE A 33 9.04 -32.93 -1.38
CA ILE A 33 9.22 -31.73 -0.55
C ILE A 33 10.11 -30.70 -1.24
N GLN A 34 11.18 -31.14 -1.91
CA GLN A 34 12.06 -30.24 -2.65
C GLN A 34 11.36 -29.62 -3.87
N MET A 35 10.66 -30.43 -4.64
CA MET A 35 9.85 -29.93 -5.78
C MET A 35 8.80 -28.94 -5.33
N PHE A 36 8.13 -29.22 -4.21
CA PHE A 36 7.11 -28.33 -3.67
C PHE A 36 7.68 -26.99 -3.19
N LYS A 37 8.81 -27.01 -2.49
CA LYS A 37 9.51 -25.79 -2.05
C LYS A 37 9.90 -24.89 -3.23
N VAL A 38 10.47 -25.47 -4.28
CA VAL A 38 10.89 -24.70 -5.47
C VAL A 38 9.69 -24.12 -6.21
N LYS A 39 8.61 -24.90 -6.37
CA LYS A 39 7.42 -24.44 -7.09
C LYS A 39 6.67 -23.37 -6.32
N VAL A 40 6.43 -23.59 -5.03
CA VAL A 40 5.74 -22.65 -4.14
C VAL A 40 6.54 -21.36 -4.00
N GLY A 41 7.87 -21.43 -3.83
CA GLY A 41 8.72 -20.24 -3.76
C GLY A 41 8.61 -19.36 -5.01
N ARG A 42 8.66 -19.94 -6.21
CA ARG A 42 8.53 -19.19 -7.48
C ARG A 42 7.15 -18.58 -7.68
N ASP A 43 6.09 -19.28 -7.25
CA ASP A 43 4.73 -18.79 -7.40
C ASP A 43 4.45 -17.63 -6.42
N PHE A 44 5.06 -17.65 -5.22
CA PHE A 44 5.00 -16.53 -4.28
C PHE A 44 5.77 -15.31 -4.78
N GLU A 45 7.00 -15.47 -5.24
CA GLU A 45 7.80 -14.36 -5.78
C GLU A 45 7.10 -13.67 -6.98
N LYS A 46 6.46 -14.44 -7.87
CA LYS A 46 5.69 -13.87 -8.97
C LYS A 46 4.47 -13.09 -8.49
N LYS A 47 3.70 -13.65 -7.56
CA LYS A 47 2.53 -12.97 -7.01
C LYS A 47 2.88 -11.71 -6.24
N ASP A 48 3.97 -11.74 -5.48
CA ASP A 48 4.45 -10.56 -4.74
C ASP A 48 4.91 -9.46 -5.70
N MET A 49 5.57 -9.82 -6.80
CA MET A 49 6.00 -8.86 -7.82
C MET A 49 4.83 -8.28 -8.61
N GLU A 50 3.82 -9.08 -8.95
CA GLU A 50 2.58 -8.62 -9.59
C GLU A 50 1.77 -7.70 -8.65
N LEU A 51 1.67 -8.04 -7.38
CA LEU A 51 1.03 -7.21 -6.35
C LEU A 51 1.77 -5.89 -6.15
N ALA A 52 3.09 -5.93 -6.04
CA ALA A 52 3.92 -4.73 -5.92
C ALA A 52 3.74 -3.80 -7.13
N GLY A 53 3.75 -4.35 -8.34
CA GLY A 53 3.51 -3.56 -9.57
C GLY A 53 2.10 -2.98 -9.65
N ALA A 54 1.09 -3.71 -9.19
CA ALA A 54 -0.28 -3.20 -9.13
C ALA A 54 -0.43 -2.06 -8.11
N VAL A 55 0.20 -2.18 -6.95
CA VAL A 55 0.21 -1.11 -5.92
C VAL A 55 0.96 0.11 -6.41
N GLU A 56 2.13 -0.08 -7.05
CA GLU A 56 2.89 1.02 -7.64
C GLU A 56 2.06 1.79 -8.68
N HIS A 57 1.39 1.08 -9.59
CA HIS A 57 0.54 1.71 -10.59
C HIS A 57 -0.63 2.47 -9.97
N GLN A 58 -1.28 1.90 -8.94
CA GLN A 58 -2.36 2.58 -8.22
C GLN A 58 -1.87 3.84 -7.51
N LEU A 59 -0.69 3.78 -6.88
CA LEU A 59 -0.08 4.94 -6.22
C LEU A 59 0.27 6.03 -7.24
N MET A 60 0.88 5.70 -8.37
CA MET A 60 1.17 6.65 -9.44
C MET A 60 -0.10 7.35 -9.93
N THR A 61 -1.14 6.59 -10.26
CA THR A 61 -2.43 7.13 -10.70
C THR A 61 -3.04 8.07 -9.64
N LEU A 62 -2.88 7.73 -8.37
CA LEU A 62 -3.37 8.56 -7.26
C LEU A 62 -2.58 9.86 -7.12
N PHE A 63 -1.25 9.79 -7.24
CA PHE A 63 -0.40 10.99 -7.22
C PHE A 63 -0.66 11.91 -8.39
N ASP A 64 -0.87 11.37 -9.59
CA ASP A 64 -1.24 12.14 -10.77
C ASP A 64 -2.58 12.86 -10.53
N ALA A 65 -3.59 12.16 -10.01
CA ALA A 65 -4.88 12.78 -9.67
C ALA A 65 -4.77 13.88 -8.59
N TYR A 66 -3.84 13.74 -7.64
CA TYR A 66 -3.58 14.79 -6.65
C TYR A 66 -2.87 15.99 -7.26
N HIS A 67 -1.93 15.74 -8.17
CA HIS A 67 -1.21 16.79 -8.87
C HIS A 67 -2.15 17.61 -9.73
N ASP A 68 -2.97 16.95 -10.53
CA ASP A 68 -3.97 17.58 -11.40
C ASP A 68 -4.96 18.42 -10.58
N ALA A 69 -5.47 17.87 -9.47
CA ALA A 69 -6.37 18.60 -8.59
C ALA A 69 -5.71 19.83 -7.96
N ALA A 70 -4.45 19.72 -7.56
CA ALA A 70 -3.70 20.84 -7.00
C ALA A 70 -3.43 21.93 -8.06
N GLU A 71 -3.06 21.55 -9.28
CA GLU A 71 -2.82 22.45 -10.40
C GLU A 71 -4.10 23.20 -10.80
N GLU A 72 -5.23 22.47 -10.90
CA GLU A 72 -6.55 23.08 -11.17
C GLU A 72 -6.91 24.11 -10.10
N LEU A 73 -6.73 23.79 -8.83
CA LEU A 73 -7.02 24.71 -7.72
C LEU A 73 -6.08 25.92 -7.67
N CYS A 74 -4.79 25.73 -8.01
CA CYS A 74 -3.82 26.83 -8.07
C CYS A 74 -4.08 27.80 -9.23
N THR A 75 -4.63 27.30 -10.34
CA THR A 75 -4.95 28.11 -11.53
C THR A 75 -6.33 28.74 -11.48
N ASP A 76 -7.21 28.32 -10.57
CA ASP A 76 -8.56 28.88 -10.41
C ASP A 76 -8.50 30.30 -9.80
N PRO A 77 -8.86 31.34 -10.57
CA PRO A 77 -8.83 32.73 -10.08
C PRO A 77 -9.82 32.96 -8.92
N LEU A 78 -10.87 32.17 -8.83
CA LEU A 78 -11.87 32.25 -7.79
C LEU A 78 -11.29 31.79 -6.44
N VAL A 79 -10.53 30.69 -6.44
CA VAL A 79 -9.81 30.18 -5.29
C VAL A 79 -8.72 31.17 -4.87
N ALA A 80 -7.94 31.68 -5.82
CA ALA A 80 -6.87 32.64 -5.53
C ALA A 80 -7.40 33.95 -4.93
N GLU A 81 -8.56 34.46 -5.40
CA GLU A 81 -9.20 35.66 -4.82
C GLU A 81 -9.72 35.39 -3.40
N ALA A 82 -10.33 34.21 -3.20
CA ALA A 82 -10.89 33.83 -1.90
C ALA A 82 -9.82 33.61 -0.82
N LEU A 83 -8.61 33.18 -1.20
CA LEU A 83 -7.47 33.02 -0.28
C LEU A 83 -6.82 34.37 0.08
N LYS A 84 -6.89 35.37 -0.82
CA LYS A 84 -6.33 36.72 -0.59
C LYS A 84 -7.24 37.62 0.27
N LYS A 85 -8.55 37.47 0.10
CA LYS A 85 -9.56 38.22 0.86
C LYS A 85 -10.54 37.23 1.44
N GLU A 86 -10.75 37.26 2.76
CA GLU A 86 -11.87 36.54 3.39
C GLU A 86 -13.21 37.02 2.81
N SER A 87 -13.55 36.56 1.62
CA SER A 87 -14.79 36.92 0.94
C SER A 87 -15.88 35.94 1.34
N PHE A 88 -16.56 36.21 2.44
CA PHE A 88 -17.69 35.41 2.94
C PHE A 88 -18.80 35.22 1.89
N GLY A 89 -18.89 36.11 0.88
CA GLY A 89 -19.96 36.08 -0.15
C GLY A 89 -19.81 34.95 -1.19
N LYS A 90 -18.59 34.44 -1.44
CA LYS A 90 -18.32 33.44 -2.48
C LYS A 90 -18.00 32.05 -1.94
N LYS A 91 -18.22 31.80 -0.66
CA LYS A 91 -17.87 30.57 0.02
C LYS A 91 -18.38 29.30 -0.69
N ASN A 92 -19.63 29.32 -1.13
CA ASN A 92 -20.25 28.18 -1.81
C ASN A 92 -19.64 27.90 -3.20
N GLU A 93 -19.19 28.96 -3.90
CA GLU A 93 -18.55 28.83 -5.21
C GLU A 93 -17.16 28.20 -5.06
N VAL A 94 -16.38 28.65 -4.05
CA VAL A 94 -15.06 28.08 -3.74
C VAL A 94 -15.19 26.61 -3.34
N TYR A 95 -16.17 26.25 -2.51
CA TYR A 95 -16.43 24.86 -2.18
C TYR A 95 -16.82 24.04 -3.41
N ARG A 96 -17.59 24.59 -4.34
CA ARG A 96 -17.93 23.91 -5.58
C ARG A 96 -16.70 23.63 -6.43
N SER A 97 -15.81 24.62 -6.59
CA SER A 97 -14.55 24.45 -7.29
C SER A 97 -13.67 23.41 -6.60
N LEU A 98 -13.49 23.51 -5.26
CA LEU A 98 -12.72 22.57 -4.47
C LEU A 98 -13.25 21.12 -4.59
N TYR A 99 -14.55 20.92 -4.49
CA TYR A 99 -15.17 19.61 -4.63
C TYR A 99 -15.15 19.09 -6.08
N GLY A 100 -15.17 19.99 -7.08
CA GLY A 100 -15.03 19.66 -8.48
C GLY A 100 -13.64 19.13 -8.80
N ALA A 101 -12.61 19.92 -8.51
CA ALA A 101 -11.21 19.58 -8.76
C ALA A 101 -10.78 18.30 -8.01
N THR A 102 -11.27 18.08 -6.79
CA THR A 102 -10.90 16.92 -5.97
C THR A 102 -11.78 15.69 -6.17
N ALA A 103 -12.71 15.71 -7.12
CA ALA A 103 -13.71 14.64 -7.28
C ALA A 103 -13.11 13.25 -7.47
N ALA A 104 -12.00 13.14 -8.20
CA ALA A 104 -11.33 11.88 -8.52
C ALA A 104 -10.60 11.25 -7.31
N CYS A 105 -10.18 12.05 -6.33
CA CYS A 105 -9.32 11.61 -5.22
C CYS A 105 -9.88 11.92 -3.82
N ARG A 106 -11.07 12.52 -3.74
CA ARG A 106 -11.71 12.96 -2.48
C ARG A 106 -11.97 11.86 -1.47
N GLU A 107 -12.21 10.62 -1.92
CA GLU A 107 -12.44 9.49 -1.02
C GLU A 107 -11.18 9.03 -0.29
N MET A 108 -10.00 9.34 -0.86
CA MET A 108 -8.72 8.89 -0.35
C MET A 108 -7.92 9.98 0.34
N ALA A 109 -8.22 11.27 0.08
CA ALA A 109 -7.51 12.40 0.67
C ALA A 109 -8.43 13.54 1.06
N VAL A 110 -7.98 14.29 2.07
CA VAL A 110 -8.63 15.52 2.50
C VAL A 110 -7.79 16.70 2.05
N PHE A 111 -8.41 17.62 1.32
CA PHE A 111 -7.77 18.83 0.84
C PHE A 111 -8.06 20.00 1.78
N HIS A 112 -7.03 20.77 2.06
CA HIS A 112 -7.13 21.97 2.88
C HIS A 112 -6.52 23.15 2.13
N LEU A 113 -7.24 24.25 2.06
CA LEU A 113 -6.76 25.51 1.50
C LEU A 113 -6.41 26.47 2.65
N TYR A 114 -5.16 26.91 2.66
CA TYR A 114 -4.63 27.81 3.66
C TYR A 114 -4.34 29.17 3.03
N ASN A 115 -4.56 30.23 3.78
CA ASN A 115 -4.09 31.55 3.39
C ASN A 115 -2.60 31.73 3.68
N ALA A 116 -2.02 32.88 3.31
CA ALA A 116 -0.62 33.20 3.55
C ALA A 116 -0.24 33.18 5.05
N ASP A 117 -1.17 33.45 5.94
CA ASP A 117 -0.95 33.42 7.39
C ASP A 117 -0.99 31.99 7.98
N GLY A 118 -1.21 30.97 7.14
CA GLY A 118 -1.33 29.58 7.55
C GLY A 118 -2.68 29.20 8.15
N SER A 119 -3.69 30.06 8.07
CA SER A 119 -5.04 29.75 8.54
C SER A 119 -5.81 28.92 7.51
N CYS A 120 -6.42 27.81 7.94
CA CYS A 120 -7.25 26.98 7.08
C CYS A 120 -8.59 27.68 6.81
N LEU A 121 -8.82 28.05 5.57
CA LEU A 121 -10.06 28.72 5.14
C LEU A 121 -11.09 27.74 4.61
N TYR A 122 -10.65 26.72 3.85
CA TYR A 122 -11.53 25.73 3.22
C TYR A 122 -10.98 24.33 3.41
N SER A 123 -11.86 23.34 3.53
CA SER A 123 -11.48 21.95 3.69
C SER A 123 -12.55 21.02 3.12
N THR A 124 -12.13 19.91 2.48
CA THR A 124 -13.04 18.83 2.07
C THR A 124 -13.36 17.87 3.22
N GLY A 125 -12.66 17.97 4.35
CA GLY A 125 -12.84 17.14 5.54
C GLY A 125 -13.48 17.87 6.71
N ASN A 126 -13.75 17.12 7.78
CA ASN A 126 -14.37 17.62 9.02
C ASN A 126 -13.38 18.41 9.90
N ARG A 127 -12.56 19.30 9.35
CA ARG A 127 -11.70 20.14 10.19
C ARG A 127 -12.43 21.38 10.69
N THR A 128 -12.17 21.71 11.93
CA THR A 128 -12.68 22.91 12.58
C THR A 128 -12.03 24.14 11.92
N TYR A 129 -12.86 25.06 11.49
CA TYR A 129 -12.48 26.38 11.00
C TYR A 129 -11.48 27.04 11.96
N GLY A 130 -10.37 27.58 11.46
CA GLY A 130 -9.40 28.31 12.26
C GLY A 130 -8.20 27.52 12.78
N GLN A 131 -7.98 26.26 12.34
CA GLN A 131 -6.70 25.61 12.62
C GLN A 131 -5.60 26.26 11.78
N THR A 132 -4.62 26.86 12.46
CA THR A 132 -3.42 27.44 11.84
C THR A 132 -2.34 26.38 11.73
N LEU A 133 -1.68 26.32 10.56
CA LEU A 133 -0.43 25.58 10.39
C LEU A 133 0.69 26.35 11.08
N PRO A 134 1.58 25.69 11.81
CA PRO A 134 2.76 26.35 12.35
C PRO A 134 3.61 26.95 11.22
N VAL A 135 3.95 28.19 11.30
CA VAL A 135 4.73 28.93 10.26
C VAL A 135 6.10 28.30 9.99
N TYR A 136 6.65 27.55 10.96
CA TYR A 136 7.93 26.84 10.82
C TYR A 136 7.83 25.52 10.02
N TRP A 137 6.64 25.08 9.64
CA TRP A 137 6.51 23.92 8.78
C TRP A 137 7.10 24.22 7.41
N GLY A 138 7.90 23.27 6.90
CA GLY A 138 8.68 23.44 5.68
C GLY A 138 7.86 23.91 4.47
N ILE A 139 6.59 23.49 4.37
CA ILE A 139 5.67 23.88 3.28
C ILE A 139 5.39 25.40 3.30
N LEU A 140 5.07 25.98 4.46
CA LEU A 140 4.81 27.41 4.55
C LEU A 140 6.10 28.23 4.40
N ARG A 141 7.21 27.72 4.91
CA ARG A 141 8.53 28.35 4.74
C ARG A 141 8.94 28.43 3.28
N GLU A 142 8.73 27.35 2.52
CA GLU A 142 9.01 27.34 1.08
C GLU A 142 8.06 28.27 0.31
N ALA A 143 6.77 28.29 0.65
CA ALA A 143 5.79 29.17 0.03
C ALA A 143 6.06 30.67 0.29
N HIS A 144 6.72 31.02 1.39
CA HIS A 144 7.14 32.42 1.70
C HIS A 144 8.48 32.79 1.07
N ALA A 145 9.28 31.81 0.62
CA ALA A 145 10.60 32.03 0.01
C ALA A 145 10.53 32.36 -1.48
N HIS A 146 9.40 32.09 -2.10
CA HIS A 146 9.08 32.35 -3.52
C HIS A 146 7.96 33.38 -3.65
#